data_103704bc8bc6c877a6871c649d785ff1
#
_entry.id   103704bc8bc6c877a6871c649d785ff1
#
_cell.length_a   1.000
_cell.length_b   1.000
_cell.length_c   1.000
_cell.angle_alpha   90.00
_cell.angle_beta   90.00
_cell.angle_gamma   90.00
#
_symmetry.space_group_name_H-M   'P 1'
#
loop_
_entity.id
_entity.type
_entity.pdbx_description
1 polymer ?
#
loop_
_entity_poly.entity_id
_entity_poly.type
_entity_poly.pdbx_seq_one_letter_code
_entity_poly.pdbx_strand_id
1 'polypeptide(L)'
;MTFEALGLRKEVLQSIKELGYTEPTPIQEQAIPHLLQEESDFVGLAQTGTGKTAAFGLPLLSRIDPGQLFPTAVIICPTRELCLQISNDLKIFGKYLNASIVSVYGGVDIKKQITDIKKGVDIIVATPGRLMDLMNRKVIKLNEIEFVVLD
;
A
#
# COMPACT_ATOMS: atom_id res chain seq x y z
N MET A 1 24.22 -0.61 0.11
CA MET A 1 23.31 -0.53 1.26
C MET A 1 22.39 -1.75 1.25
N THR A 2 22.02 -2.26 2.41
CA THR A 2 21.13 -3.42 2.52
C THR A 2 19.74 -2.98 2.98
N PHE A 3 18.73 -3.81 2.75
CA PHE A 3 17.37 -3.53 3.22
C PHE A 3 17.29 -3.43 4.75
N GLU A 4 18.10 -4.22 5.45
CA GLU A 4 18.18 -4.18 6.92
C GLU A 4 18.63 -2.82 7.45
N ALA A 5 19.47 -2.12 6.70
CA ALA A 5 19.97 -0.81 7.08
C ALA A 5 18.94 0.31 6.86
N LEU A 6 17.84 0.04 6.15
CA LEU A 6 16.84 1.06 5.82
C LEU A 6 15.82 1.30 6.93
N GLY A 7 15.74 0.43 7.94
CA GLY A 7 14.84 0.63 9.08
C GLY A 7 13.46 -0.01 8.96
N LEU A 8 13.26 -0.93 8.02
CA LEU A 8 12.00 -1.65 7.85
C LEU A 8 11.70 -2.59 9.03
N ARG A 9 10.41 -2.86 9.26
CA ARG A 9 9.98 -3.86 10.26
C ARG A 9 10.50 -5.25 9.90
N LYS A 10 10.79 -6.03 10.93
CA LYS A 10 11.31 -7.40 10.76
C LYS A 10 10.39 -8.30 9.93
N GLU A 11 9.06 -8.14 10.08
CA GLU A 11 8.06 -8.91 9.32
C GLU A 11 8.13 -8.60 7.84
N VAL A 12 8.36 -7.34 7.49
CA VAL A 12 8.53 -6.89 6.10
C VAL A 12 9.87 -7.38 5.56
N LEU A 13 10.94 -7.26 6.33
CA LEU A 13 12.26 -7.78 5.95
C LEU A 13 12.23 -9.28 5.67
N GLN A 14 11.50 -10.04 6.47
CA GLN A 14 11.38 -11.49 6.27
C GLN A 14 10.72 -11.81 4.92
N SER A 15 9.64 -11.11 4.58
CA SER A 15 8.93 -11.37 3.31
C SER A 15 9.77 -11.04 2.09
N ILE A 16 10.50 -9.92 2.10
CA ILE A 16 11.33 -9.54 0.94
C ILE A 16 12.58 -10.42 0.82
N LYS A 17 13.11 -10.92 1.93
CA LYS A 17 14.19 -11.89 1.93
C LYS A 17 13.76 -13.19 1.24
N GLU A 18 12.56 -13.67 1.55
CA GLU A 18 11.99 -14.86 0.90
C GLU A 18 11.77 -14.65 -0.60
N LEU A 19 11.51 -13.41 -1.03
CA LEU A 19 11.40 -13.05 -2.44
C LEU A 19 12.75 -12.96 -3.16
N GLY A 20 13.85 -13.07 -2.43
CA GLY A 20 15.19 -12.96 -3.00
C GLY A 20 15.68 -11.51 -3.17
N TYR A 21 15.06 -10.57 -2.51
CA TYR A 21 15.51 -9.16 -2.53
C TYR A 21 16.80 -9.05 -1.72
N THR A 22 17.90 -8.77 -2.38
CA THR A 22 19.23 -8.68 -1.75
C THR A 22 19.67 -7.24 -1.51
N GLU A 23 19.48 -6.39 -2.52
CA GLU A 23 19.92 -4.99 -2.47
C GLU A 23 18.78 -4.08 -2.93
N PRO A 24 18.59 -2.94 -2.26
CA PRO A 24 17.58 -1.99 -2.70
C PRO A 24 17.99 -1.30 -4.00
N THR A 25 17.00 -0.96 -4.81
CA THR A 25 17.20 -0.12 -6.00
C THR A 25 17.44 1.34 -5.59
N PRO A 26 17.95 2.19 -6.50
CA PRO A 26 18.18 3.61 -6.15
C PRO A 26 16.96 4.34 -5.61
N ILE A 27 15.76 4.12 -6.19
CA ILE A 27 14.55 4.78 -5.69
C ILE A 27 14.17 4.25 -4.31
N GLN A 28 14.39 2.98 -4.04
CA GLN A 28 14.14 2.39 -2.72
C GLN A 28 15.08 2.94 -1.66
N GLU A 29 16.36 3.09 -1.97
CA GLU A 29 17.34 3.68 -1.06
C GLU A 29 16.98 5.11 -0.67
N GLN A 30 16.44 5.88 -1.60
CA GLN A 30 16.05 7.26 -1.36
C GLN A 30 14.71 7.37 -0.63
N ALA A 31 13.72 6.60 -1.06
CA ALA A 31 12.34 6.73 -0.57
C ALA A 31 12.13 6.09 0.79
N ILE A 32 12.65 4.89 1.00
CA ILE A 32 12.32 4.10 2.19
C ILE A 32 12.74 4.79 3.50
N PRO A 33 14.00 5.25 3.66
CA PRO A 33 14.39 5.93 4.90
C PRO A 33 13.60 7.21 5.13
N HIS A 34 13.35 7.98 4.07
CA HIS A 34 12.58 9.21 4.14
C HIS A 34 11.17 8.95 4.64
N LEU A 35 10.47 8.00 4.01
CA LEU A 35 9.08 7.68 4.34
C LEU A 35 8.92 7.01 5.71
N LEU A 36 9.98 6.42 6.26
CA LEU A 36 9.95 5.85 7.60
C LEU A 36 10.20 6.89 8.70
N GLN A 37 10.99 7.91 8.43
CA GLN A 37 11.52 8.82 9.46
C GLN A 37 10.92 10.22 9.37
N GLU A 38 10.55 10.66 8.18
CA GLU A 38 10.07 12.02 7.96
C GLU A 38 8.53 12.05 7.95
N GLU A 39 7.97 13.14 8.44
CA GLU A 39 6.53 13.40 8.35
C GLU A 39 6.19 14.29 7.15
N SER A 40 7.13 14.49 6.25
CA SER A 40 6.96 15.31 5.04
C SER A 40 6.58 14.46 3.83
N ASP A 41 5.95 15.12 2.86
CA ASP A 41 5.59 14.49 1.61
C ASP A 41 6.81 14.13 0.79
N PHE A 42 6.67 13.12 -0.05
CA PHE A 42 7.72 12.63 -0.93
C PHE A 42 7.20 12.52 -2.36
N VAL A 43 7.91 13.09 -3.31
CA VAL A 43 7.65 12.93 -4.74
C VAL A 43 8.82 12.19 -5.35
N GLY A 44 8.56 10.97 -5.82
CA GLY A 44 9.57 10.13 -6.45
C GLY A 44 9.29 9.95 -7.93
N LEU A 45 10.27 10.25 -8.76
CA LEU A 45 10.21 10.03 -10.19
C LEU A 45 10.99 8.76 -10.54
N ALA A 46 10.27 7.74 -10.95
CA ALA A 46 10.86 6.45 -11.29
C ALA A 46 10.10 5.81 -12.45
N GLN A 47 10.85 5.14 -13.32
CA GLN A 47 10.27 4.40 -14.44
C GLN A 47 9.67 3.08 -13.95
N THR A 48 8.76 2.48 -14.75
CA THR A 48 8.27 1.13 -14.50
C THR A 48 9.42 0.12 -14.42
N GLY A 49 9.30 -0.86 -13.51
CA GLY A 49 10.33 -1.89 -13.36
C GLY A 49 11.52 -1.50 -12.50
N THR A 50 11.49 -0.33 -11.85
CA THR A 50 12.59 0.14 -10.99
C THR A 50 12.37 -0.13 -9.50
N GLY A 51 11.34 -0.92 -9.15
CA GLY A 51 11.02 -1.22 -7.76
C GLY A 51 10.21 -0.14 -7.07
N LYS A 52 9.45 0.66 -7.83
CA LYS A 52 8.66 1.78 -7.31
C LYS A 52 7.61 1.31 -6.30
N THR A 53 6.91 0.21 -6.55
CA THR A 53 5.88 -0.31 -5.64
C THR A 53 6.48 -0.64 -4.26
N ALA A 54 7.64 -1.29 -4.23
CA ALA A 54 8.34 -1.57 -2.98
C ALA A 54 8.84 -0.29 -2.32
N ALA A 55 9.22 0.72 -3.09
CA ALA A 55 9.73 1.99 -2.57
C ALA A 55 8.71 2.70 -1.67
N PHE A 56 7.42 2.64 -1.99
CA PHE A 56 6.37 3.17 -1.13
C PHE A 56 5.70 2.09 -0.27
N GLY A 57 5.56 0.88 -0.77
CA GLY A 57 4.83 -0.20 -0.11
C GLY A 57 5.54 -0.75 1.12
N LEU A 58 6.84 -0.92 1.06
CA LEU A 58 7.60 -1.45 2.21
C LEU A 58 7.58 -0.51 3.41
N PRO A 59 7.85 0.80 3.25
CA PRO A 59 7.73 1.72 4.39
C PRO A 59 6.29 1.88 4.87
N LEU A 60 5.31 1.89 3.97
CA LEU A 60 3.91 1.95 4.34
C LEU A 60 3.53 0.78 5.25
N LEU A 61 3.84 -0.44 4.84
CA LEU A 61 3.58 -1.65 5.62
C LEU A 61 4.34 -1.66 6.96
N SER A 62 5.50 -1.02 7.01
CA SER A 62 6.27 -0.90 8.24
C SER A 62 5.66 0.08 9.25
N ARG A 63 4.87 1.04 8.78
CA ARG A 63 4.29 2.10 9.61
C ARG A 63 2.85 1.87 10.01
N ILE A 64 2.08 1.07 9.27
CA ILE A 64 0.68 0.83 9.62
C ILE A 64 0.56 0.00 10.90
N ASP A 65 -0.57 0.16 11.58
CA ASP A 65 -0.97 -0.65 12.72
C ASP A 65 -2.13 -1.55 12.28
N PRO A 66 -1.88 -2.86 12.01
CA PRO A 66 -2.90 -3.75 11.45
C PRO A 66 -4.07 -3.98 12.39
N GLY A 67 -5.23 -4.28 11.81
CA GLY A 67 -6.44 -4.64 12.57
C GLY A 67 -7.42 -3.50 12.74
N GLN A 68 -7.34 -2.47 11.90
CA GLN A 68 -8.24 -1.32 11.95
C GLN A 68 -9.60 -1.62 11.31
N LEU A 69 -10.66 -0.99 11.82
CA LEU A 69 -11.99 -1.05 11.21
C LEU A 69 -12.09 -0.15 9.98
N PHE A 70 -11.38 0.97 10.00
CA PHE A 70 -11.35 1.95 8.92
C PHE A 70 -9.93 2.04 8.36
N PRO A 71 -9.78 2.31 7.05
CA PRO A 71 -8.46 2.37 6.44
C PRO A 71 -7.63 3.52 7.00
N THR A 72 -6.34 3.26 7.20
CA THR A 72 -5.35 4.27 7.57
C THR A 72 -4.46 4.66 6.39
N ALA A 73 -4.53 3.91 5.31
CA ALA A 73 -3.79 4.19 4.08
C ALA A 73 -4.67 3.99 2.85
N VAL A 74 -4.50 4.86 1.86
CA VAL A 74 -5.13 4.73 0.56
C VAL A 74 -4.09 4.94 -0.54
N ILE A 75 -4.11 4.04 -1.52
CA ILE A 75 -3.28 4.11 -2.71
C ILE A 75 -4.22 4.29 -3.90
N ILE A 76 -4.03 5.38 -4.64
CA ILE A 76 -4.85 5.71 -5.80
C ILE A 76 -4.03 5.48 -7.06
N CYS A 77 -4.58 4.69 -7.98
CA CYS A 77 -3.94 4.35 -9.23
C CYS A 77 -4.94 4.46 -10.39
N PRO A 78 -4.46 4.70 -11.63
CA PRO A 78 -5.35 5.06 -12.74
C PRO A 78 -6.12 3.89 -13.34
N THR A 79 -5.64 2.65 -13.22
CA THR A 79 -6.23 1.50 -13.89
C THR A 79 -6.49 0.33 -12.95
N ARG A 80 -7.47 -0.51 -13.32
CA ARG A 80 -7.77 -1.76 -12.63
C ARG A 80 -6.55 -2.67 -12.55
N GLU A 81 -5.81 -2.81 -13.67
CA GLU A 81 -4.64 -3.69 -13.75
C GLU A 81 -3.57 -3.28 -12.76
N LEU A 82 -3.27 -1.98 -12.67
CA LEU A 82 -2.30 -1.46 -11.72
C LEU A 82 -2.79 -1.63 -10.27
N CYS A 83 -4.07 -1.40 -10.04
CA CYS A 83 -4.71 -1.61 -8.72
C CYS A 83 -4.50 -3.06 -8.24
N LEU A 84 -4.77 -4.04 -9.09
CA LEU A 84 -4.59 -5.47 -8.78
C LEU A 84 -3.12 -5.81 -8.56
N GLN A 85 -2.22 -5.28 -9.38
CA GLN A 85 -0.78 -5.51 -9.26
C GLN A 85 -0.25 -4.99 -7.94
N ILE A 86 -0.57 -3.75 -7.59
CA ILE A 86 -0.16 -3.14 -6.32
C ILE A 86 -0.71 -3.92 -5.13
N SER A 87 -2.00 -4.28 -5.17
CA SER A 87 -2.63 -5.05 -4.09
C SER A 87 -1.95 -6.39 -3.88
N ASN A 88 -1.64 -7.11 -4.96
CA ASN A 88 -0.97 -8.39 -4.87
C ASN A 88 0.44 -8.25 -4.30
N ASP A 89 1.17 -7.25 -4.74
CA ASP A 89 2.52 -6.98 -4.22
C ASP A 89 2.48 -6.65 -2.73
N LEU A 90 1.56 -5.80 -2.30
CA LEU A 90 1.41 -5.46 -0.89
C LEU A 90 1.03 -6.66 -0.02
N LYS A 91 0.17 -7.55 -0.53
CA LYS A 91 -0.18 -8.78 0.19
C LYS A 91 1.02 -9.69 0.37
N ILE A 92 1.89 -9.77 -0.64
CA ILE A 92 3.11 -10.56 -0.55
C ILE A 92 4.10 -9.92 0.43
N PHE A 93 4.36 -8.61 0.30
CA PHE A 93 5.27 -7.89 1.19
C PHE A 93 4.80 -7.92 2.64
N GLY A 94 3.49 -7.87 2.87
CA GLY A 94 2.90 -7.80 4.20
C GLY A 94 2.36 -9.12 4.74
N LYS A 95 2.73 -10.25 4.17
CA LYS A 95 2.14 -11.55 4.53
C LYS A 95 2.30 -11.94 6.01
N TYR A 96 3.32 -11.41 6.68
CA TYR A 96 3.57 -11.66 8.11
C TYR A 96 2.96 -10.60 9.04
N LEU A 97 2.28 -9.59 8.48
CA LEU A 97 1.69 -8.50 9.28
C LEU A 97 0.22 -8.70 9.61
N ASN A 98 -0.43 -9.65 8.97
CA ASN A 98 -1.87 -9.85 9.10
C ASN A 98 -2.68 -8.58 8.76
N ALA A 99 -2.20 -7.80 7.80
CA ALA A 99 -2.85 -6.58 7.34
C ALA A 99 -3.95 -6.89 6.34
N SER A 100 -5.08 -6.19 6.44
CA SER A 100 -6.19 -6.29 5.49
C SER A 100 -6.01 -5.28 4.37
N ILE A 101 -5.84 -5.78 3.15
CA ILE A 101 -5.64 -4.98 1.94
C ILE A 101 -6.80 -5.26 0.99
N VAL A 102 -7.56 -4.23 0.65
CA VAL A 102 -8.74 -4.35 -0.21
C VAL A 102 -8.54 -3.54 -1.47
N SER A 103 -8.82 -4.16 -2.62
CA SER A 103 -8.79 -3.50 -3.94
C SER A 103 -10.19 -3.05 -4.30
N VAL A 104 -10.34 -1.79 -4.73
CA VAL A 104 -11.61 -1.26 -5.21
C VAL A 104 -11.44 -0.62 -6.58
N TYR A 105 -12.17 -1.14 -7.57
CA TYR A 105 -12.09 -0.71 -8.96
C TYR A 105 -13.40 -0.96 -9.69
N GLY A 106 -13.64 -0.21 -10.74
CA GLY A 106 -14.86 -0.33 -11.56
C GLY A 106 -14.87 -1.56 -12.46
N GLY A 107 -16.01 -1.80 -13.13
CA GLY A 107 -16.19 -2.89 -14.08
C GLY A 107 -16.55 -4.24 -13.46
N VAL A 108 -16.72 -4.32 -12.15
CA VAL A 108 -17.16 -5.51 -11.41
C VAL A 108 -18.25 -5.14 -10.41
N ASP A 109 -18.93 -6.16 -9.87
CA ASP A 109 -20.00 -5.94 -8.89
C ASP A 109 -19.43 -5.27 -7.62
N ILE A 110 -20.02 -4.15 -7.26
CA ILE A 110 -19.63 -3.38 -6.08
C ILE A 110 -19.92 -4.11 -4.75
N LYS A 111 -20.87 -5.04 -4.73
CA LYS A 111 -21.35 -5.69 -3.50
C LYS A 111 -20.25 -6.43 -2.77
N LYS A 112 -19.39 -7.18 -3.50
CA LYS A 112 -18.28 -7.89 -2.89
C LYS A 112 -17.27 -6.93 -2.28
N GLN A 113 -16.99 -5.83 -2.97
CA GLN A 113 -16.06 -4.81 -2.45
C GLN A 113 -16.60 -4.17 -1.16
N ILE A 114 -17.89 -3.87 -1.11
CA ILE A 114 -18.56 -3.35 0.08
C ILE A 114 -18.44 -4.36 1.24
N THR A 115 -18.70 -5.64 0.97
CA THR A 115 -18.62 -6.69 1.98
C THR A 115 -17.20 -6.79 2.56
N ASP A 116 -16.19 -6.78 1.69
CA ASP A 116 -14.79 -6.87 2.11
C ASP A 116 -14.37 -5.66 2.97
N ILE A 117 -14.82 -4.47 2.60
CA ILE A 117 -14.52 -3.25 3.36
C ILE A 117 -15.18 -3.29 4.75
N LYS A 118 -16.42 -3.75 4.84
CA LYS A 118 -17.17 -3.80 6.11
C LYS A 118 -16.58 -4.78 7.12
N LYS A 119 -15.76 -5.72 6.69
CA LYS A 119 -15.05 -6.64 7.59
C LYS A 119 -13.88 -5.98 8.33
N GLY A 120 -13.55 -4.75 7.97
CA GLY A 120 -12.37 -4.04 8.44
C GLY A 120 -11.28 -4.05 7.40
N VAL A 121 -10.60 -2.91 7.24
CA VAL A 121 -9.57 -2.72 6.22
C VAL A 121 -8.48 -1.78 6.73
N ASP A 122 -7.23 -2.14 6.47
CA ASP A 122 -6.07 -1.32 6.82
C ASP A 122 -5.63 -0.46 5.64
N ILE A 123 -5.55 -1.03 4.44
CA ILE A 123 -5.09 -0.35 3.23
C ILE A 123 -6.11 -0.57 2.11
N ILE A 124 -6.54 0.53 1.49
CA ILE A 124 -7.34 0.49 0.27
C ILE A 124 -6.46 0.83 -0.91
N VAL A 125 -6.51 0.00 -1.96
CA VAL A 125 -5.91 0.28 -3.26
C VAL A 125 -7.04 0.50 -4.24
N ALA A 126 -7.12 1.68 -4.84
CA ALA A 126 -8.35 2.12 -5.52
C ALA A 126 -8.10 2.79 -6.86
N THR A 127 -9.02 2.59 -7.78
CA THR A 127 -9.20 3.50 -8.92
C THR A 127 -10.11 4.66 -8.48
N PRO A 128 -9.91 5.89 -9.02
CA PRO A 128 -10.59 7.08 -8.50
C PRO A 128 -12.12 7.01 -8.54
N GLY A 129 -12.70 6.53 -9.64
CA GLY A 129 -14.15 6.51 -9.81
C GLY A 129 -14.85 5.62 -8.79
N ARG A 130 -14.36 4.40 -8.59
CA ARG A 130 -14.94 3.47 -7.63
C ARG A 130 -14.71 3.94 -6.19
N LEU A 131 -13.54 4.54 -5.91
CA LEU A 131 -13.27 5.12 -4.60
C LEU A 131 -14.28 6.22 -4.26
N MET A 132 -14.53 7.14 -5.19
CA MET A 132 -15.50 8.21 -5.00
C MET A 132 -16.91 7.68 -4.80
N ASP A 133 -17.33 6.66 -5.56
CA ASP A 133 -18.63 6.03 -5.42
C ASP A 133 -18.81 5.42 -4.02
N LEU A 134 -17.81 4.69 -3.53
CA LEU A 134 -17.85 4.10 -2.19
C LEU A 134 -17.81 5.15 -1.08
N MET A 135 -17.13 6.25 -1.29
CA MET A 135 -17.16 7.40 -0.37
C MET A 135 -18.53 8.05 -0.33
N ASN A 136 -19.15 8.26 -1.48
CA ASN A 136 -20.49 8.85 -1.59
C ASN A 136 -21.56 7.96 -0.96
N ARG A 137 -21.39 6.64 -1.01
CA ARG A 137 -22.25 5.67 -0.33
C ARG A 137 -21.95 5.55 1.16
N LYS A 138 -20.97 6.29 1.68
CA LYS A 138 -20.51 6.24 3.06
C LYS A 138 -20.00 4.86 3.51
N VAL A 139 -19.54 4.05 2.56
CA VAL A 139 -18.92 2.75 2.83
C VAL A 139 -17.46 2.94 3.24
N ILE A 140 -16.75 3.84 2.59
CA ILE A 140 -15.38 4.22 2.93
C ILE A 140 -15.40 5.57 3.64
N LYS A 141 -14.78 5.60 4.82
CA LYS A 141 -14.56 6.82 5.58
C LYS A 141 -13.07 7.08 5.64
N LEU A 142 -12.66 8.28 5.25
CA LEU A 142 -11.25 8.67 5.18
C LEU A 142 -10.78 9.45 6.39
N ASN A 143 -11.56 9.49 7.47
CA ASN A 143 -11.25 10.25 8.68
C ASN A 143 -9.98 9.76 9.38
N GLU A 144 -9.66 8.47 9.24
CA GLU A 144 -8.51 7.83 9.89
C GLU A 144 -7.31 7.70 8.95
N ILE A 145 -7.39 8.23 7.72
CA ILE A 145 -6.30 8.15 6.76
C ILE A 145 -5.09 8.95 7.24
N GLU A 146 -3.96 8.28 7.34
CA GLU A 146 -2.67 8.87 7.68
C GLU A 146 -1.73 8.92 6.46
N PHE A 147 -1.92 8.01 5.49
CA PHE A 147 -1.04 7.87 4.34
C PHE A 147 -1.84 7.86 3.04
N VAL A 148 -1.41 8.68 2.08
CA VAL A 148 -1.96 8.71 0.72
C VAL A 148 -0.82 8.50 -0.26
N VAL A 149 -1.02 7.56 -1.19
CA VAL A 149 -0.10 7.31 -2.29
C VAL A 149 -0.83 7.56 -3.60
N LEU A 150 -0.23 8.36 -4.46
CA LEU A 150 -0.71 8.60 -5.82
C LEU A 150 0.29 7.99 -6.80
N ASP A 151 -0.14 6.94 -7.49
CA ASP A 151 0.73 6.23 -8.44
C ASP A 151 0.26 6.41 -9.88
#